data_c5007c3b953a2f2a6b5d9a09e68309e8
#
_entry.id   c5007c3b953a2f2a6b5d9a09e68309e8
#
_cell.length_a   1.000
_cell.length_b   1.000
_cell.length_c   1.000
_cell.angle_alpha   90.00
_cell.angle_beta   90.00
_cell.angle_gamma   90.00
#
_symmetry.space_group_name_H-M   'P 1'
#
loop_
_entity.id
_entity.type
_entity.pdbx_description
1 polymer ?
#
loop_
_entity_poly.entity_id
_entity_poly.type
_entity_poly.pdbx_seq_one_letter_code
_entity_poly.pdbx_strand_id
1 'polypeptide(L)'
;LGKYASGMQSGVEWIKREGSIQKDNIQYIYTEDKEQKKVAAAVSSIGIELGFVPDKPILSLMRMDNLVKVSSRTTDNMIEKGVNLGVIMNQASQNFNGSGGGHNIAAGATIPANQMDNFINLVDEMVAYQINNN
;
A
#
# COMPACT_ATOMS: atom_id res chain seq x y z
N LEU A 1 -19.62 21.04 -8.39
CA LEU A 1 -18.57 20.20 -7.88
C LEU A 1 -17.23 20.62 -8.47
N GLY A 2 -16.25 20.83 -7.63
CA GLY A 2 -14.92 21.29 -8.05
C GLY A 2 -14.07 20.19 -8.65
N LYS A 3 -12.88 20.59 -9.09
CA LYS A 3 -11.90 19.68 -9.67
C LYS A 3 -11.55 18.49 -8.76
N TYR A 4 -11.55 18.70 -7.46
CA TYR A 4 -11.25 17.66 -6.49
C TYR A 4 -12.29 16.53 -6.55
N ALA A 5 -13.57 16.88 -6.59
CA ALA A 5 -14.64 15.89 -6.67
C ALA A 5 -14.56 15.08 -7.96
N SER A 6 -14.25 15.74 -9.10
CA SER A 6 -14.04 15.05 -10.38
C SER A 6 -12.83 14.12 -10.32
N GLY A 7 -11.72 14.58 -9.72
CA GLY A 7 -10.53 13.77 -9.57
C GLY A 7 -10.76 12.55 -8.69
N MET A 8 -11.50 12.72 -7.58
CA MET A 8 -11.86 11.63 -6.68
C MET A 8 -12.73 10.59 -7.41
N GLN A 9 -13.73 11.04 -8.16
CA GLN A 9 -14.59 10.14 -8.92
C GLN A 9 -13.81 9.38 -9.98
N SER A 10 -12.91 10.05 -10.69
CA SER A 10 -12.05 9.41 -11.69
C SER A 10 -11.13 8.36 -11.06
N GLY A 11 -10.59 8.66 -9.87
CA GLY A 11 -9.75 7.72 -9.12
C GLY A 11 -10.51 6.49 -8.66
N VAL A 12 -11.74 6.67 -8.16
CA VAL A 12 -12.61 5.56 -7.77
C VAL A 12 -12.92 4.68 -8.98
N GLU A 13 -13.28 5.27 -10.11
CA GLU A 13 -13.55 4.54 -11.34
C GLU A 13 -12.32 3.79 -11.83
N TRP A 14 -11.15 4.41 -11.74
CA TRP A 14 -9.89 3.78 -12.11
C TRP A 14 -9.61 2.55 -11.25
N ILE A 15 -9.78 2.63 -9.94
CA ILE A 15 -9.59 1.49 -9.03
C ILE A 15 -10.57 0.38 -9.33
N LYS A 16 -11.85 0.73 -9.58
CA LYS A 16 -12.87 -0.27 -9.93
C LYS A 16 -12.58 -0.96 -11.25
N ARG A 17 -12.04 -0.23 -12.23
CA ARG A 17 -11.75 -0.76 -13.56
C ARG A 17 -10.48 -1.61 -13.57
N GLU A 18 -9.38 -1.06 -13.01
CA GLU A 18 -8.08 -1.73 -13.00
C GLU A 18 -7.96 -2.72 -11.84
N GLY A 19 -8.69 -2.45 -10.76
CA GLY A 19 -8.64 -3.26 -9.55
C GLY A 19 -7.35 -3.06 -8.77
N SER A 20 -7.25 -3.76 -7.66
CA SER A 20 -6.00 -3.91 -6.94
C SER A 20 -5.25 -5.11 -7.51
N ILE A 21 -3.93 -5.06 -7.46
CA ILE A 21 -3.11 -6.22 -7.79
C ILE A 21 -3.04 -7.07 -6.53
N GLN A 22 -3.41 -8.35 -6.65
CA GLN A 22 -3.50 -9.27 -5.51
C GLN A 22 -2.27 -10.15 -5.43
N LYS A 23 -1.63 -10.15 -4.26
CA LYS A 23 -0.61 -11.13 -3.88
C LYS A 23 -1.24 -12.09 -2.87
N ASP A 24 -0.51 -13.07 -2.40
CA ASP A 24 -1.05 -14.06 -1.45
C ASP A 24 -1.48 -13.40 -0.13
N ASN A 25 -0.73 -12.43 0.35
CA ASN A 25 -0.91 -11.85 1.69
C ASN A 25 -1.10 -10.34 1.71
N ILE A 26 -0.93 -9.66 0.59
CA ILE A 26 -1.14 -8.22 0.45
C ILE A 26 -1.85 -7.92 -0.87
N GLN A 27 -2.31 -6.69 -0.99
CA GLN A 27 -2.88 -6.15 -2.23
C GLN A 27 -2.36 -4.74 -2.41
N TYR A 28 -2.21 -4.29 -3.66
CA TYR A 28 -1.63 -2.97 -3.89
C TYR A 28 -2.16 -2.32 -5.16
N ILE A 29 -2.00 -1.00 -5.20
CA ILE A 29 -2.21 -0.18 -6.39
C ILE A 29 -0.91 0.57 -6.68
N TYR A 30 -0.67 0.83 -7.97
CA TYR A 30 0.51 1.55 -8.43
C TYR A 30 0.09 2.74 -9.29
N THR A 31 0.66 3.92 -9.01
CA THR A 31 0.35 5.14 -9.75
C THR A 31 1.61 5.87 -10.17
N GLU A 32 1.58 6.47 -11.37
CA GLU A 32 2.63 7.36 -11.87
C GLU A 32 2.06 8.75 -12.16
N ASP A 33 0.77 8.85 -12.45
CA ASP A 33 0.08 10.07 -12.78
C ASP A 33 -0.12 10.93 -11.53
N LYS A 34 0.12 12.25 -11.66
CA LYS A 34 0.00 13.18 -10.53
C LYS A 34 -1.39 13.22 -9.92
N GLU A 35 -2.42 13.19 -10.75
CA GLU A 35 -3.79 13.24 -10.27
C GLU A 35 -4.18 11.93 -9.61
N GLN A 36 -3.78 10.81 -10.20
CA GLN A 36 -3.98 9.50 -9.61
C GLN A 36 -3.28 9.37 -8.26
N LYS A 37 -2.07 9.94 -8.12
CA LYS A 37 -1.33 9.92 -6.86
C LYS A 37 -2.09 10.56 -5.72
N LYS A 38 -2.70 11.73 -5.97
CA LYS A 38 -3.47 12.45 -4.94
C LYS A 38 -4.71 11.67 -4.53
N VAL A 39 -5.39 11.11 -5.51
CA VAL A 39 -6.63 10.35 -5.27
C VAL A 39 -6.31 9.02 -4.61
N ALA A 40 -5.28 8.33 -5.06
CA ALA A 40 -4.89 7.03 -4.49
C ALA A 40 -4.55 7.14 -3.00
N ALA A 41 -3.88 8.21 -2.59
CA ALA A 41 -3.55 8.42 -1.18
C ALA A 41 -4.81 8.56 -0.32
N ALA A 42 -5.83 9.27 -0.82
CA ALA A 42 -7.10 9.43 -0.12
C ALA A 42 -7.95 8.15 -0.18
N VAL A 43 -7.99 7.50 -1.34
CA VAL A 43 -8.83 6.34 -1.59
C VAL A 43 -8.32 5.09 -0.87
N SER A 44 -7.01 4.93 -0.71
CA SER A 44 -6.45 3.76 -0.03
C SER A 44 -6.94 3.64 1.42
N SER A 45 -7.32 4.75 2.06
CA SER A 45 -7.85 4.71 3.42
C SER A 45 -9.29 4.21 3.49
N ILE A 46 -10.01 4.22 2.37
CA ILE A 46 -11.39 3.71 2.28
C ILE A 46 -11.48 2.56 1.26
N GLY A 47 -10.32 2.00 0.90
CA GLY A 47 -10.22 1.02 -0.18
C GLY A 47 -11.09 -0.23 0.00
N ILE A 48 -11.29 -0.67 1.25
CA ILE A 48 -12.13 -1.84 1.55
C ILE A 48 -13.56 -1.62 1.05
N GLU A 49 -14.08 -0.40 1.18
CA GLU A 49 -15.40 -0.03 0.68
C GLU A 49 -15.46 -0.02 -0.86
N LEU A 50 -14.30 0.06 -1.51
CA LEU A 50 -14.16 0.12 -2.97
C LEU A 50 -13.81 -1.23 -3.60
N GLY A 51 -13.91 -2.31 -2.84
CA GLY A 51 -13.68 -3.65 -3.36
C GLY A 51 -12.34 -4.28 -3.03
N PHE A 52 -11.51 -3.62 -2.21
CA PHE A 52 -10.32 -4.27 -1.68
C PHE A 52 -10.72 -5.33 -0.66
N VAL A 53 -9.96 -6.40 -0.59
CA VAL A 53 -10.23 -7.50 0.32
C VAL A 53 -9.85 -7.10 1.75
N PRO A 54 -10.74 -7.24 2.76
CA PRO A 54 -10.45 -6.76 4.12
C PRO A 54 -9.42 -7.59 4.89
N ASP A 55 -9.13 -8.80 4.43
CA ASP A 55 -8.20 -9.71 5.11
C ASP A 55 -6.76 -9.62 4.58
N LYS A 56 -6.43 -8.55 3.87
CA LYS A 56 -5.07 -8.27 3.38
C LYS A 56 -4.73 -6.81 3.57
N PRO A 57 -3.50 -6.49 4.02
CA PRO A 57 -3.04 -5.11 4.00
C PRO A 57 -3.06 -4.52 2.59
N ILE A 58 -3.29 -3.22 2.51
CA ILE A 58 -3.35 -2.47 1.26
C ILE A 58 -2.10 -1.59 1.17
N LEU A 59 -1.37 -1.68 0.06
CA LEU A 59 -0.26 -0.79 -0.26
C LEU A 59 -0.63 0.11 -1.43
N SER A 60 -0.29 1.38 -1.30
CA SER A 60 -0.36 2.36 -2.39
C SER A 60 1.07 2.75 -2.75
N LEU A 61 1.46 2.49 -3.99
CA LEU A 61 2.82 2.76 -4.47
C LEU A 61 2.77 3.88 -5.50
N MET A 62 3.45 4.99 -5.20
CA MET A 62 3.43 6.20 -6.03
C MET A 62 4.82 6.48 -6.56
N ARG A 63 4.98 6.41 -7.89
CA ARG A 63 6.26 6.70 -8.54
C ARG A 63 6.54 8.19 -8.51
N MET A 64 7.75 8.56 -8.05
CA MET A 64 8.23 9.93 -7.98
C MET A 64 9.67 9.93 -8.50
N ASP A 65 9.85 10.13 -9.81
CA ASP A 65 11.14 10.06 -10.50
C ASP A 65 11.76 8.66 -10.33
N ASN A 66 12.89 8.57 -9.66
CA ASN A 66 13.58 7.29 -9.44
C ASN A 66 13.27 6.68 -8.06
N LEU A 67 12.27 7.23 -7.37
CA LEU A 67 11.81 6.73 -6.07
C LEU A 67 10.36 6.29 -6.16
N VAL A 68 9.97 5.42 -5.25
CA VAL A 68 8.57 5.05 -5.03
C VAL A 68 8.22 5.35 -3.58
N LYS A 69 7.16 6.13 -3.39
CA LYS A 69 6.61 6.39 -2.07
C LYS A 69 5.51 5.39 -1.79
N VAL A 70 5.63 4.69 -0.67
CA VAL A 70 4.72 3.62 -0.28
C VAL A 70 3.90 4.06 0.92
N SER A 71 2.58 3.87 0.85
CA SER A 71 1.68 4.01 1.99
C SER A 71 1.02 2.65 2.21
N SER A 72 0.86 2.25 3.47
CA SER A 72 0.24 0.96 3.79
C SER A 72 -0.80 1.14 4.88
N ARG A 73 -1.87 0.34 4.79
CA ARG A 73 -2.94 0.31 5.79
C ARG A 73 -3.48 -1.11 5.94
N THR A 74 -3.98 -1.39 7.14
CA THR A 74 -4.66 -2.64 7.39
C THR A 74 -5.82 -2.42 8.38
N THR A 75 -6.45 -3.51 8.82
CA THR A 75 -7.59 -3.46 9.74
C THR A 75 -7.19 -3.93 11.13
N ASP A 76 -8.00 -3.60 12.13
CA ASP A 76 -7.80 -4.10 13.49
C ASP A 76 -7.79 -5.62 13.55
N ASN A 77 -8.60 -6.27 12.73
CA ASN A 77 -8.63 -7.72 12.64
C ASN A 77 -7.26 -8.30 12.23
N MET A 78 -6.58 -7.63 11.28
CA MET A 78 -5.24 -8.06 10.86
C MET A 78 -4.19 -7.80 11.93
N ILE A 79 -4.35 -6.72 12.71
CA ILE A 79 -3.47 -6.44 13.86
C ILE A 79 -3.60 -7.58 14.88
N GLU A 80 -4.82 -8.01 15.16
CA GLU A 80 -5.05 -9.14 16.08
C GLU A 80 -4.40 -10.43 15.60
N LYS A 81 -4.27 -10.59 14.28
CA LYS A 81 -3.59 -11.74 13.67
C LYS A 81 -2.07 -11.63 13.68
N GLY A 82 -1.52 -10.52 14.15
CA GLY A 82 -0.09 -10.32 14.29
C GLY A 82 0.55 -9.35 13.30
N VAL A 83 -0.22 -8.75 12.40
CA VAL A 83 0.32 -7.81 11.42
C VAL A 83 0.76 -6.52 12.11
N ASN A 84 1.96 -6.05 11.76
CA ASN A 84 2.51 -4.78 12.21
C ASN A 84 3.19 -4.11 11.03
N LEU A 85 2.50 -3.17 10.40
CA LEU A 85 3.01 -2.50 9.20
C LEU A 85 4.20 -1.59 9.49
N GLY A 86 4.26 -1.00 10.68
CA GLY A 86 5.40 -0.18 11.07
C GLY A 86 6.72 -0.94 11.03
N VAL A 87 6.72 -2.15 11.57
CA VAL A 87 7.87 -3.05 11.55
C VAL A 87 8.20 -3.47 10.13
N ILE A 88 7.19 -3.86 9.35
CA ILE A 88 7.37 -4.32 7.97
C ILE A 88 7.96 -3.21 7.10
N MET A 89 7.38 -2.01 7.15
CA MET A 89 7.87 -0.88 6.34
C MET A 89 9.30 -0.51 6.71
N ASN A 90 9.63 -0.53 7.99
CA ASN A 90 10.99 -0.24 8.44
C ASN A 90 11.98 -1.29 7.94
N GLN A 91 11.72 -2.55 8.21
CA GLN A 91 12.65 -3.63 7.88
C GLN A 91 12.75 -3.90 6.37
N ALA A 92 11.63 -3.93 5.69
CA ALA A 92 11.62 -4.21 4.24
C ALA A 92 12.32 -3.11 3.45
N SER A 93 12.06 -1.83 3.79
CA SER A 93 12.70 -0.72 3.08
C SER A 93 14.22 -0.72 3.24
N GLN A 94 14.71 -1.07 4.40
CA GLN A 94 16.17 -1.11 4.67
C GLN A 94 16.88 -2.14 3.80
N ASN A 95 16.22 -3.21 3.42
CA ASN A 95 16.81 -4.23 2.52
C ASN A 95 17.10 -3.67 1.11
N PHE A 96 16.51 -2.55 0.75
CA PHE A 96 16.63 -1.98 -0.59
C PHE A 96 17.14 -0.54 -0.56
N ASN A 97 17.91 -0.18 0.47
CA ASN A 97 18.48 1.15 0.64
C ASN A 97 17.41 2.25 0.74
N GLY A 98 16.25 1.91 1.25
CA GLY A 98 15.17 2.83 1.51
C GLY A 98 15.00 3.12 2.99
N SER A 99 13.94 3.81 3.32
CA SER A 99 13.57 4.11 4.70
C SER A 99 12.07 3.98 4.87
N GLY A 100 11.64 3.63 6.08
CA GLY A 100 10.23 3.49 6.36
C GLY A 100 9.95 3.27 7.83
N GLY A 101 8.67 3.29 8.17
CA GLY A 101 8.19 3.08 9.53
C GLY A 101 6.79 3.66 9.70
N GLY A 102 6.31 3.64 10.93
CA GLY A 102 4.99 4.15 11.26
C GLY A 102 4.32 3.33 12.34
N HIS A 103 3.00 3.32 12.32
CA HIS A 103 2.18 2.58 13.27
C HIS A 103 1.88 1.18 12.74
N ASN A 104 1.41 0.30 13.64
CA ASN A 104 1.07 -1.07 13.25
C ASN A 104 -0.03 -1.13 12.19
N ILE A 105 -1.00 -0.21 12.25
CA ILE A 105 -2.17 -0.19 11.35
C ILE A 105 -1.96 0.66 10.11
N ALA A 106 -0.96 1.57 10.13
CA ALA A 106 -0.67 2.48 9.02
C ALA A 106 0.79 2.90 9.06
N ALA A 107 1.50 2.68 7.97
CA ALA A 107 2.92 2.98 7.89
C ALA A 107 3.31 3.30 6.45
N GLY A 108 4.47 3.88 6.26
CA GLY A 108 4.96 4.27 4.96
C GLY A 108 6.42 3.93 4.75
N ALA A 109 6.85 4.03 3.51
CA ALA A 109 8.25 3.81 3.13
C ALA A 109 8.57 4.59 1.87
N THR A 110 9.86 4.81 1.64
CA THR A 110 10.39 5.34 0.40
C THR A 110 11.50 4.40 -0.05
N ILE A 111 11.41 3.91 -1.28
CA ILE A 111 12.37 2.95 -1.83
C ILE A 111 12.80 3.37 -3.22
N PRO A 112 13.98 2.89 -3.70
CA PRO A 112 14.35 3.09 -5.10
C PRO A 112 13.33 2.42 -6.03
N ALA A 113 12.97 3.09 -7.11
CA ALA A 113 11.94 2.60 -8.03
C ALA A 113 12.32 1.27 -8.69
N ASN A 114 13.60 1.04 -8.93
CA ASN A 114 14.08 -0.20 -9.55
C ASN A 114 14.02 -1.41 -8.59
N GLN A 115 13.67 -1.20 -7.32
CA GLN A 115 13.51 -2.27 -6.33
C GLN A 115 12.05 -2.52 -5.95
N MET A 116 11.11 -1.89 -6.65
CA MET A 116 9.70 -1.96 -6.29
C MET A 116 9.17 -3.39 -6.22
N ASP A 117 9.43 -4.19 -7.25
CA ASP A 117 8.90 -5.56 -7.29
C ASP A 117 9.50 -6.43 -6.19
N ASN A 118 10.79 -6.30 -5.94
CA ASN A 118 11.45 -7.02 -4.85
C ASN A 118 10.91 -6.61 -3.49
N PHE A 119 10.65 -5.31 -3.32
CA PHE A 119 10.06 -4.78 -2.08
C PHE A 119 8.65 -5.36 -1.86
N ILE A 120 7.81 -5.34 -2.88
CA ILE A 120 6.44 -5.89 -2.80
C ILE A 120 6.48 -7.36 -2.39
N ASN A 121 7.34 -8.15 -3.02
CA ASN A 121 7.47 -9.57 -2.71
C ASN A 121 7.93 -9.81 -1.27
N LEU A 122 8.89 -9.00 -0.80
CA LEU A 122 9.36 -9.12 0.58
C LEU A 122 8.27 -8.75 1.59
N VAL A 123 7.52 -7.67 1.33
CA VAL A 123 6.40 -7.27 2.20
C VAL A 123 5.37 -8.39 2.28
N ASP A 124 5.03 -8.99 1.15
CA ASP A 124 4.09 -10.11 1.10
C ASP A 124 4.55 -11.28 1.98
N GLU A 125 5.82 -11.65 1.88
CA GLU A 125 6.41 -12.70 2.71
C GLU A 125 6.43 -12.33 4.20
N MET A 126 6.73 -11.08 4.51
CA MET A 126 6.78 -10.61 5.90
C MET A 126 5.39 -10.62 6.57
N VAL A 127 4.35 -10.28 5.83
CA VAL A 127 2.98 -10.36 6.34
C VAL A 127 2.64 -11.82 6.67
N ALA A 128 2.94 -12.73 5.76
CA ALA A 128 2.73 -14.16 6.00
C ALA A 128 3.48 -14.65 7.24
N TYR A 129 4.73 -14.22 7.38
CA TYR A 129 5.55 -14.58 8.55
C TYR A 129 4.93 -14.09 9.85
N GLN A 130 4.49 -12.83 9.88
CA GLN A 130 3.88 -12.25 11.09
C GLN A 130 2.60 -12.99 11.50
N ILE A 131 1.77 -13.32 10.54
CA ILE A 131 0.51 -14.05 10.80
C ILE A 131 0.80 -15.45 11.31
N ASN A 132 1.73 -16.16 10.67
CA ASN A 132 2.02 -17.55 10.98
C ASN A 132 2.84 -17.72 12.28
N ASN A 133 3.49 -16.67 12.75
CA ASN A 133 4.34 -16.70 13.92
C ASN A 133 3.80 -15.82 15.07
N ASN A 134 2.52 -15.52 15.03
CA ASN A 134 1.87 -14.75 16.07
C ASN A 134 1.46 -15.67 17.23
#